data_17b5a50f7c396c165424a5836ecd964d
#
_entry.id   17b5a50f7c396c165424a5836ecd964d
#
_cell.length_a   1.000
_cell.length_b   1.000
_cell.length_c   1.000
_cell.angle_alpha   90.00
_cell.angle_beta   90.00
_cell.angle_gamma   90.00
#
_symmetry.space_group_name_H-M   'P 1'
#
loop_
_entity.id
_entity.type
_entity.pdbx_description
1 polymer ?
#
loop_
_entity_poly.entity_id
_entity_poly.type
_entity_poly.pdbx_seq_one_letter_code
_entity_poly.pdbx_strand_id
1 'polypeptide(L)'
;MDAAQLDKLNTIKSSLEDLHNSQVALVQKVAQLEVNLMNAPDKEVEDALTEVYSNASDNEDLIKNMLDKFNTRVDKANKEFTPSPEEDEVSE
;
A
#
# COMPACT_ATOMS: atom_id res chain seq x y z
N MET A 1 -1.42 -16.24 -19.01
CA MET A 1 -0.95 -14.87 -18.82
C MET A 1 0.45 -14.74 -19.39
N ASP A 2 0.71 -13.68 -20.14
CA ASP A 2 2.03 -13.49 -20.73
C ASP A 2 2.91 -12.59 -19.84
N ALA A 3 4.19 -12.50 -20.18
CA ALA A 3 5.15 -11.76 -19.39
C ALA A 3 4.82 -10.27 -19.30
N ALA A 4 4.30 -9.69 -20.37
CA ALA A 4 3.94 -8.27 -20.38
C ALA A 4 2.80 -7.98 -19.43
N GLN A 5 1.81 -8.86 -19.35
CA GLN A 5 0.71 -8.72 -18.41
C GLN A 5 1.20 -8.87 -16.99
N LEU A 6 2.07 -9.82 -16.73
CA LEU A 6 2.64 -10.04 -15.42
C LEU A 6 3.45 -8.83 -14.97
N ASP A 7 4.24 -8.24 -15.87
CA ASP A 7 5.00 -7.03 -15.57
C ASP A 7 4.08 -5.87 -15.18
N LYS A 8 2.96 -5.72 -15.88
CA LYS A 8 1.99 -4.67 -15.55
C LYS A 8 1.40 -4.88 -14.15
N LEU A 9 1.09 -6.12 -13.80
CA LEU A 9 0.57 -6.43 -12.47
C LEU A 9 1.61 -6.12 -11.40
N ASN A 10 2.87 -6.47 -11.65
CA ASN A 10 3.94 -6.19 -10.69
C ASN A 10 4.19 -4.69 -10.55
N THR A 11 4.05 -3.92 -11.62
CA THR A 11 4.14 -2.47 -11.56
C THR A 11 3.03 -1.87 -10.71
N ILE A 12 1.81 -2.36 -10.89
CA ILE A 12 0.68 -1.91 -10.08
C ILE A 12 0.90 -2.26 -8.62
N LYS A 13 1.39 -3.47 -8.35
CA LYS A 13 1.71 -3.90 -6.99
C LYS A 13 2.70 -2.94 -6.33
N SER A 14 3.78 -2.59 -7.02
CA SER A 14 4.77 -1.65 -6.49
C SER A 14 4.16 -0.29 -6.22
N SER A 15 3.28 0.19 -7.10
CA SER A 15 2.59 1.46 -6.90
C SER A 15 1.68 1.42 -5.69
N LEU A 16 0.97 0.31 -5.48
CA LEU A 16 0.11 0.15 -4.31
C LEU A 16 0.90 0.06 -3.01
N GLU A 17 2.06 -0.60 -3.05
CA GLU A 17 2.96 -0.66 -1.90
C GLU A 17 3.47 0.72 -1.54
N ASP A 18 3.83 1.51 -2.55
CA ASP A 18 4.29 2.88 -2.34
C ASP A 18 3.17 3.75 -1.77
N LEU A 19 1.96 3.60 -2.28
CA LEU A 19 0.79 4.30 -1.76
C LEU A 19 0.55 3.94 -0.28
N HIS A 20 0.63 2.66 0.05
CA HIS A 20 0.47 2.21 1.43
C HIS A 20 1.54 2.82 2.33
N ASN A 21 2.79 2.81 1.90
CA ASN A 21 3.89 3.39 2.67
C ASN A 21 3.69 4.89 2.90
N SER A 22 3.21 5.60 1.87
CA SER A 22 2.91 7.02 2.00
C SER A 22 1.80 7.28 3.00
N GLN A 23 0.78 6.41 3.02
CA GLN A 23 -0.33 6.55 3.95
C GLN A 23 0.12 6.28 5.38
N VAL A 24 0.96 5.28 5.60
CA VAL A 24 1.54 4.99 6.91
C VAL A 24 2.35 6.20 7.39
N ALA A 25 3.15 6.78 6.52
CA ALA A 25 3.95 7.97 6.84
C ALA A 25 3.05 9.15 7.22
N LEU A 26 1.92 9.31 6.54
CA LEU A 26 0.96 10.36 6.86
C LEU A 26 0.42 10.20 8.28
N VAL A 27 0.01 8.99 8.64
CA VAL A 27 -0.51 8.73 9.98
C VAL A 27 0.56 9.03 11.04
N GLN A 28 1.81 8.67 10.78
CA GLN A 28 2.92 8.95 11.68
C GLN A 28 3.16 10.46 11.84
N LYS A 29 3.06 11.21 10.76
CA LYS A 29 3.22 12.66 10.80
C LYS A 29 2.09 13.34 11.58
N VAL A 30 0.87 12.84 11.44
CA VAL A 30 -0.27 13.33 12.20
C VAL A 30 -0.05 13.08 13.69
N ALA A 31 0.39 11.87 14.05
CA ALA A 31 0.68 11.54 15.44
C ALA A 31 1.78 12.43 16.02
N GLN A 32 2.82 12.70 15.22
CA GLN A 32 3.90 13.59 15.66
C GLN A 32 3.39 15.01 15.91
N LEU A 33 2.50 15.48 15.04
CA LEU A 33 1.91 16.80 15.19
C LEU A 33 1.07 16.89 16.46
N GLU A 34 0.34 15.81 16.79
CA GLU A 34 -0.41 15.74 18.04
C GLU A 34 0.50 15.88 19.26
N VAL A 35 1.68 15.24 19.21
CA VAL A 35 2.67 15.39 20.28
C VAL A 35 3.15 16.85 20.37
N ASN A 36 3.40 17.49 19.24
CA ASN A 36 3.83 18.88 19.22
C ASN A 36 2.77 19.80 19.84
N LEU A 37 1.50 19.51 19.62
CA LEU A 37 0.40 20.30 20.17
C LEU A 37 0.26 20.16 21.69
N MET A 38 0.81 19.11 22.28
CA MET A 38 0.84 18.99 23.74
C MET A 38 1.68 20.12 24.35
N ASN A 39 2.70 20.60 23.65
CA ASN A 39 3.57 21.68 24.10
C ASN A 39 3.09 23.05 23.67
N ALA A 40 2.29 23.11 22.63
CA ALA A 40 1.75 24.36 22.07
C ALA A 40 0.28 24.14 21.71
N PRO A 41 -0.60 24.08 22.70
CA PRO A 41 -2.00 23.73 22.47
C PRO A 41 -2.73 24.72 21.56
N ASP A 42 -3.54 24.18 20.66
CA ASP A 42 -4.41 24.94 19.79
C ASP A 42 -5.66 24.09 19.56
N LYS A 43 -6.75 24.44 20.23
CA LYS A 43 -7.93 23.60 20.23
C LYS A 43 -8.53 23.42 18.85
N GLU A 44 -8.52 24.47 18.03
CA GLU A 44 -9.09 24.39 16.69
C GLU A 44 -8.29 23.39 15.83
N VAL A 45 -6.97 23.47 15.92
CA VAL A 45 -6.09 22.54 15.19
C VAL A 45 -6.24 21.13 15.72
N GLU A 46 -6.32 20.95 17.05
CA GLU A 46 -6.45 19.64 17.68
C GLU A 46 -7.76 18.98 17.26
N ASP A 47 -8.85 19.73 17.23
CA ASP A 47 -10.15 19.18 16.84
C ASP A 47 -10.13 18.75 15.37
N ALA A 48 -9.57 19.57 14.48
CA ALA A 48 -9.44 19.23 13.09
C ALA A 48 -8.50 18.04 12.87
N LEU A 49 -7.41 18.00 13.63
CA LEU A 49 -6.43 16.94 13.53
C LEU A 49 -6.98 15.58 13.95
N THR A 50 -7.86 15.58 14.96
CA THR A 50 -8.54 14.34 15.39
C THR A 50 -9.33 13.74 14.22
N GLU A 51 -10.02 14.58 13.46
CA GLU A 51 -10.77 14.12 12.30
C GLU A 51 -9.83 13.64 11.20
N VAL A 52 -8.74 14.37 10.95
CA VAL A 52 -7.74 13.96 9.96
C VAL A 52 -7.14 12.61 10.33
N TYR A 53 -6.82 12.42 11.61
CA TYR A 53 -6.25 11.15 12.07
C TYR A 53 -7.23 9.99 11.85
N SER A 54 -8.49 10.19 12.22
CA SER A 54 -9.51 9.16 12.04
C SER A 54 -9.67 8.79 10.57
N ASN A 55 -9.77 9.78 9.71
CA ASN A 55 -9.91 9.56 8.27
C ASN A 55 -8.66 8.91 7.67
N ALA A 56 -7.48 9.32 8.12
CA ALA A 56 -6.23 8.77 7.64
C ALA A 56 -6.07 7.30 8.06
N SER A 57 -6.47 6.98 9.29
CA SER A 57 -6.40 5.60 9.79
C SER A 57 -7.36 4.69 9.04
N ASP A 58 -8.58 5.16 8.78
CA ASP A 58 -9.55 4.41 7.99
C ASP A 58 -9.05 4.21 6.57
N ASN A 59 -8.44 5.23 6.01
CA ASN A 59 -7.90 5.16 4.65
C ASN A 59 -6.70 4.19 4.59
N GLU A 60 -5.88 4.15 5.61
CA GLU A 60 -4.77 3.19 5.69
C GLU A 60 -5.31 1.76 5.64
N ASP A 61 -6.37 1.47 6.41
CA ASP A 61 -6.98 0.15 6.42
C ASP A 61 -7.55 -0.23 5.06
N LEU A 62 -8.20 0.72 4.40
CA LEU A 62 -8.74 0.50 3.06
C LEU A 62 -7.64 0.19 2.06
N ILE A 63 -6.55 0.96 2.11
CA ILE A 63 -5.42 0.77 1.20
C ILE A 63 -4.76 -0.58 1.47
N LYS A 64 -4.60 -0.94 2.74
CA LYS A 64 -4.01 -2.23 3.10
C LYS A 64 -4.86 -3.38 2.58
N ASN A 65 -6.18 -3.29 2.74
CA ASN A 65 -7.08 -4.32 2.24
C ASN A 65 -7.01 -4.44 0.72
N MET A 66 -6.94 -3.30 0.04
CA MET A 66 -6.79 -3.28 -1.41
C MET A 66 -5.48 -3.93 -1.84
N LEU A 67 -4.39 -3.59 -1.15
CA LEU A 67 -3.07 -4.16 -1.44
C LEU A 67 -3.06 -5.67 -1.20
N ASP A 68 -3.64 -6.12 -0.09
CA ASP A 68 -3.70 -7.55 0.24
C ASP A 68 -4.46 -8.33 -0.82
N LYS A 69 -5.58 -7.80 -1.29
CA LYS A 69 -6.37 -8.42 -2.35
C LYS A 69 -5.60 -8.46 -3.66
N PHE A 70 -4.91 -7.38 -3.97
CA PHE A 70 -4.14 -7.33 -5.21
C PHE A 70 -2.94 -8.27 -5.14
N ASN A 71 -2.29 -8.36 -3.99
CA ASN A 71 -1.19 -9.30 -3.80
C ASN A 71 -1.64 -10.74 -4.03
N THR A 72 -2.85 -11.08 -3.59
CA THR A 72 -3.42 -12.40 -3.85
C THR A 72 -3.55 -12.64 -5.36
N ARG A 73 -4.00 -11.64 -6.10
CA ARG A 73 -4.10 -11.74 -7.58
C ARG A 73 -2.75 -11.90 -8.22
N VAL A 74 -1.75 -11.16 -7.74
CA VAL A 74 -0.40 -11.24 -8.28
C VAL A 74 0.21 -12.61 -8.00
N ASP A 75 0.02 -13.13 -6.79
CA ASP A 75 0.52 -14.46 -6.42
C ASP A 75 -0.12 -15.53 -7.30
N LYS A 76 -1.43 -15.41 -7.52
CA LYS A 76 -2.14 -16.34 -8.40
C LYS A 76 -1.61 -16.25 -9.83
N ALA A 77 -1.41 -15.02 -10.31
CA ALA A 77 -0.89 -14.80 -11.65
C ALA A 77 0.52 -15.37 -11.80
N ASN A 78 1.36 -15.23 -10.79
CA ASN A 78 2.70 -15.81 -10.81
C ASN A 78 2.64 -17.33 -10.86
N LYS A 79 1.70 -17.94 -10.16
CA LYS A 79 1.52 -19.39 -10.22
C LYS A 79 0.97 -19.86 -11.55
N GLU A 80 0.12 -19.05 -12.16
CA GLU A 80 -0.46 -19.37 -13.48
C GLU A 80 0.46 -19.01 -14.63
N PHE A 81 1.45 -18.15 -14.38
CA PHE A 81 2.40 -17.79 -15.40
C PHE A 81 3.21 -19.03 -15.77
N THR A 82 3.15 -19.40 -17.02
CA THR A 82 3.88 -20.56 -17.50
C THR A 82 4.99 -20.06 -18.41
N PRO A 83 6.25 -20.22 -18.00
CA PRO A 83 7.35 -19.89 -18.89
C PRO A 83 7.27 -20.72 -20.16
N SER A 84 7.94 -20.28 -21.22
CA SER A 84 7.94 -21.04 -22.44
C SER A 84 8.52 -22.44 -22.17
N PRO A 85 8.09 -23.45 -22.95
CA PRO A 85 8.63 -24.80 -22.76
C PRO A 85 10.14 -24.86 -22.79
N GLU A 86 10.76 -24.00 -23.59
CA GLU A 86 12.21 -23.94 -23.66
C GLU A 86 12.82 -23.54 -22.33
N GLU A 87 12.17 -22.61 -21.64
CA GLU A 87 12.66 -22.18 -20.32
C GLU A 87 12.54 -23.29 -19.31
N ASP A 88 11.44 -24.02 -19.34
CA ASP A 88 11.25 -25.15 -18.46
C ASP A 88 12.28 -26.23 -18.74
N GLU A 89 12.56 -26.47 -20.00
CA GLU A 89 13.56 -27.47 -20.38
C GLU A 89 14.95 -27.05 -20.02
N VAL A 90 15.23 -25.78 -20.17
CA VAL A 90 16.56 -25.25 -19.81
C VAL A 90 16.80 -25.44 -18.34
N SER A 91 15.78 -25.41 -17.54
CA SER A 91 15.92 -25.61 -16.12
C SER A 91 16.15 -27.06 -15.71
N GLU A 92 16.13 -27.94 -16.67
CA GLU A 92 16.41 -29.36 -16.43
C GLU A 92 17.80 -29.57 -15.87
#